data_85c0374f73bf74fa1be2ab7b63402495
#
_entry.id   85c0374f73bf74fa1be2ab7b63402495
#
_cell.length_a   1.000
_cell.length_b   1.000
_cell.length_c   1.000
_cell.angle_alpha   90.00
_cell.angle_beta   90.00
_cell.angle_gamma   90.00
#
_symmetry.space_group_name_H-M   'P 1'
#
loop_
_entity.id
_entity.type
_entity.pdbx_description
1 polymer ?
#
loop_
_entity_poly.entity_id
_entity_poly.type
_entity_poly.pdbx_seq_one_letter_code
_entity_poly.pdbx_strand_id
1 'polypeptide(L)'
;MCGRYQFSSQESREMQKIIRDAERRSRGQFNELNFPMAGDVAPTQVAPVLIASGDRVVAEFQRWGIPGWRGGLMINARAETVCEKPMFRRSMAAQRCVIPASGYYEWDAGKHKYFFQVPGQPIYLAGIYDNVDGTNCYVVLTTAPNASVEGIHDRMPLILSHEQVRPWLTDPQAALALLTIVPPELERSCEDGQLNFGDLL
;
A
#
# COMPACT_ATOMS: atom_id res chain seq x y z
N MET A 1 -4.95 -1.70 -11.47
CA MET A 1 -5.05 -1.87 -9.98
C MET A 1 -3.66 -2.07 -9.43
N CYS A 2 -3.29 -1.35 -8.36
CA CYS A 2 -1.95 -1.41 -7.76
C CYS A 2 -1.51 -2.87 -7.51
N GLY A 3 -0.58 -3.33 -8.31
CA GLY A 3 -0.01 -4.69 -8.25
C GLY A 3 1.48 -4.68 -7.93
N ARG A 4 2.07 -3.51 -7.70
CA ARG A 4 3.47 -3.34 -7.33
C ARG A 4 3.68 -1.97 -6.70
N TYR A 5 4.43 -1.92 -5.62
CA TYR A 5 4.91 -0.67 -5.04
C TYR A 5 6.40 -0.78 -4.69
N GLN A 6 7.04 0.35 -4.51
CA GLN A 6 8.44 0.40 -4.11
C GLN A 6 8.54 0.73 -2.62
N PHE A 7 9.43 0.05 -1.92
CA PHE A 7 9.85 0.39 -0.59
C PHE A 7 11.35 0.69 -0.59
N SER A 8 11.74 1.90 -0.18
CA SER A 8 13.14 2.27 -0.02
C SER A 8 13.35 2.93 1.34
N SER A 9 14.19 2.33 2.17
CA SER A 9 14.61 2.92 3.44
C SER A 9 15.85 3.79 3.32
N GLN A 10 16.53 3.76 2.18
CA GLN A 10 17.82 4.46 2.01
C GLN A 10 17.65 5.98 2.04
N GLU A 11 16.52 6.48 1.54
CA GLU A 11 16.24 7.90 1.39
C GLU A 11 15.41 8.50 2.53
N SER A 12 14.86 7.68 3.41
CA SER A 12 13.96 8.14 4.48
C SER A 12 14.32 7.55 5.84
N ARG A 13 14.63 8.43 6.80
CA ARG A 13 14.82 8.05 8.21
C ARG A 13 13.57 7.41 8.82
N GLU A 14 12.40 7.80 8.34
CA GLU A 14 11.13 7.25 8.80
C GLU A 14 10.98 5.80 8.35
N MET A 15 11.22 5.49 7.08
CA MET A 15 11.21 4.14 6.54
C MET A 15 12.22 3.23 7.27
N GLN A 16 13.40 3.75 7.63
CA GLN A 16 14.37 3.02 8.44
C GLN A 16 13.85 2.68 9.84
N LYS A 17 13.12 3.61 10.48
CA LYS A 17 12.50 3.36 11.80
C LYS A 17 11.42 2.29 11.70
N ILE A 18 10.60 2.33 10.65
CA ILE A 18 9.54 1.35 10.40
C ILE A 18 10.12 -0.06 10.26
N ILE A 19 11.17 -0.25 9.45
CA ILE A 19 11.82 -1.56 9.35
C ILE A 19 12.35 -2.04 10.69
N ARG A 20 13.10 -1.21 11.41
CA ARG A 20 13.68 -1.59 12.72
C ARG A 20 12.62 -1.95 13.76
N ASP A 21 11.45 -1.31 13.70
CA ASP A 21 10.33 -1.65 14.59
C ASP A 21 9.71 -2.99 14.21
N ALA A 22 9.49 -3.23 12.90
CA ALA A 22 8.98 -4.49 12.39
C ALA A 22 9.93 -5.67 12.70
N GLU A 23 11.24 -5.50 12.48
CA GLU A 23 12.26 -6.50 12.83
C GLU A 23 12.27 -6.84 14.33
N ARG A 24 12.17 -5.83 15.20
CA ARG A 24 12.12 -6.02 16.65
C ARG A 24 10.91 -6.84 17.09
N ARG A 25 9.77 -6.65 16.43
CA ARG A 25 8.51 -7.32 16.78
C ARG A 25 8.41 -8.72 16.21
N SER A 26 9.01 -8.96 15.07
CA SER A 26 8.98 -10.25 14.36
C SER A 26 9.98 -11.29 14.93
N ARG A 27 10.57 -11.05 16.11
CA ARG A 27 11.58 -11.95 16.73
C ARG A 27 11.20 -13.43 16.59
N GLY A 28 11.83 -14.11 15.64
CA GLY A 28 11.75 -15.55 15.41
C GLY A 28 10.78 -16.03 14.35
N GLN A 29 9.80 -15.23 13.88
CA GLN A 29 8.85 -15.67 12.85
C GLN A 29 9.33 -15.41 11.42
N PHE A 30 10.28 -14.50 11.24
CA PHE A 30 10.72 -14.03 9.91
C PHE A 30 12.25 -13.95 9.79
N ASN A 31 13.00 -14.73 10.57
CA ASN A 31 14.47 -14.73 10.56
C ASN A 31 15.10 -15.11 9.22
N GLU A 32 14.32 -15.58 8.24
CA GLU A 32 14.78 -15.90 6.89
C GLU A 32 14.32 -14.90 5.82
N LEU A 33 13.52 -13.90 6.21
CA LEU A 33 13.09 -12.88 5.27
C LEU A 33 14.16 -11.79 5.21
N ASN A 34 15.08 -11.95 4.27
CA ASN A 34 15.85 -10.83 3.75
C ASN A 34 14.90 -9.85 3.06
N PHE A 35 14.14 -9.06 3.85
CA PHE A 35 13.40 -7.95 3.27
C PHE A 35 14.41 -6.95 2.72
N PRO A 36 14.43 -6.69 1.42
CA PRO A 36 15.39 -5.77 0.85
C PRO A 36 15.17 -4.38 1.47
N MET A 37 16.25 -3.73 1.91
CA MET A 37 16.22 -2.35 2.43
C MET A 37 15.73 -1.35 1.37
N ALA A 38 15.71 -1.75 0.12
CA ALA A 38 15.13 -1.06 -1.01
C ALA A 38 14.74 -2.06 -2.10
N GLY A 39 13.60 -1.84 -2.73
CA GLY A 39 13.16 -2.65 -3.86
C GLY A 39 11.65 -2.65 -4.08
N ASP A 40 11.26 -3.32 -5.14
CA ASP A 40 9.87 -3.53 -5.48
C ASP A 40 9.25 -4.61 -4.59
N VAL A 41 8.04 -4.33 -4.13
CA VAL A 41 7.19 -5.28 -3.41
C VAL A 41 6.07 -5.73 -4.34
N ALA A 42 5.96 -7.04 -4.53
CA ALA A 42 4.95 -7.69 -5.35
C ALA A 42 4.01 -8.56 -4.48
N PRO A 43 2.82 -8.90 -4.99
CA PRO A 43 1.92 -9.82 -4.30
C PRO A 43 2.61 -11.12 -3.86
N THR A 44 2.19 -11.67 -2.73
CA THR A 44 2.76 -12.80 -1.99
C THR A 44 4.01 -12.50 -1.18
N GLN A 45 4.69 -11.41 -1.45
CA GLN A 45 5.85 -10.99 -0.65
C GLN A 45 5.41 -10.43 0.71
N VAL A 46 6.33 -10.47 1.65
CA VAL A 46 6.17 -9.90 2.98
C VAL A 46 6.78 -8.51 3.01
N ALA A 47 6.09 -7.57 3.64
CA ALA A 47 6.55 -6.19 3.76
C ALA A 47 6.15 -5.59 5.11
N PRO A 48 6.85 -4.54 5.59
CA PRO A 48 6.46 -3.84 6.80
C PRO A 48 5.17 -3.05 6.58
N VAL A 49 4.24 -3.18 7.50
CA VAL A 49 3.01 -2.40 7.56
C VAL A 49 2.85 -1.77 8.95
N LEU A 50 2.16 -0.65 9.02
CA LEU A 50 1.80 0.01 10.28
C LEU A 50 0.42 -0.48 10.71
N ILE A 51 0.28 -0.81 12.00
CA ILE A 51 -0.97 -1.22 12.63
C ILE A 51 -1.17 -0.51 13.97
N ALA A 52 -2.40 -0.51 14.49
CA ALA A 52 -2.67 -0.12 15.86
C ALA A 52 -2.34 -1.28 16.82
N SER A 53 -1.67 -0.94 17.94
CA SER A 53 -1.43 -1.85 19.07
C SER A 53 -1.76 -1.08 20.37
N GLY A 54 -3.00 -1.18 20.83
CA GLY A 54 -3.56 -0.25 21.80
C GLY A 54 -3.50 1.18 21.25
N ASP A 55 -2.98 2.10 22.07
CA ASP A 55 -2.84 3.52 21.67
C ASP A 55 -1.59 3.82 20.82
N ARG A 56 -0.83 2.80 20.43
CA ARG A 56 0.40 2.97 19.67
C ARG A 56 0.23 2.56 18.21
N VAL A 57 0.92 3.28 17.35
CA VAL A 57 1.18 2.82 15.97
C VAL A 57 2.50 2.05 16.00
N VAL A 58 2.49 0.86 15.47
CA VAL A 58 3.64 -0.05 15.46
C VAL A 58 3.80 -0.66 14.08
N ALA A 59 5.01 -1.10 13.75
CA ALA A 59 5.27 -1.79 12.49
C ALA A 59 5.39 -3.29 12.72
N GLU A 60 4.85 -4.08 11.81
CA GLU A 60 5.06 -5.52 11.72
C GLU A 60 5.15 -5.99 10.27
N PHE A 61 5.73 -7.16 10.04
CA PHE A 61 5.76 -7.76 8.73
C PHE A 61 4.46 -8.53 8.45
N GLN A 62 3.85 -8.24 7.30
CA GLN A 62 2.66 -8.96 6.83
C GLN A 62 2.83 -9.34 5.36
N ARG A 63 2.13 -10.40 4.92
CA ARG A 63 2.15 -10.85 3.53
C ARG A 63 1.13 -10.07 2.69
N TRP A 64 1.52 -9.64 1.50
CA TRP A 64 0.59 -9.00 0.59
C TRP A 64 -0.29 -10.01 -0.14
N GLY A 65 -1.59 -9.89 0.08
CA GLY A 65 -2.62 -10.70 -0.57
C GLY A 65 -3.30 -11.70 0.35
N ILE A 66 -4.62 -11.65 0.37
CA ILE A 66 -5.49 -12.58 1.09
C ILE A 66 -5.98 -13.64 0.11
N PRO A 67 -5.81 -14.94 0.40
CA PRO A 67 -6.36 -16.01 -0.44
C PRO A 67 -7.87 -15.91 -0.58
N GLY A 68 -8.36 -16.01 -1.80
CA GLY A 68 -9.79 -16.03 -2.07
C GLY A 68 -10.39 -17.41 -1.88
N TRP A 69 -11.60 -17.47 -1.34
CA TRP A 69 -12.32 -18.75 -1.07
C TRP A 69 -12.66 -19.56 -2.34
N ARG A 70 -12.64 -18.93 -3.53
CA ARG A 70 -12.80 -19.59 -4.84
C ARG A 70 -11.48 -19.80 -5.58
N GLY A 71 -10.35 -19.68 -4.87
CA GLY A 71 -9.04 -19.61 -5.48
C GLY A 71 -8.67 -18.17 -5.91
N GLY A 72 -7.40 -17.97 -6.26
CA GLY A 72 -6.84 -16.67 -6.57
C GLY A 72 -6.38 -15.90 -5.34
N LEU A 73 -5.74 -14.77 -5.58
CA LEU A 73 -5.19 -13.89 -4.55
C LEU A 73 -5.84 -12.52 -4.67
N MET A 74 -6.42 -12.04 -3.58
CA MET A 74 -6.91 -10.68 -3.51
C MET A 74 -5.82 -9.79 -2.94
N ILE A 75 -5.37 -8.87 -3.76
CA ILE A 75 -4.30 -7.93 -3.42
C ILE A 75 -4.84 -6.52 -3.17
N ASN A 76 -6.08 -6.25 -3.61
CA ASN A 76 -6.73 -4.96 -3.46
C ASN A 76 -8.20 -5.12 -3.04
N ALA A 77 -8.74 -4.11 -2.36
CA ALA A 77 -10.16 -3.96 -2.08
C ALA A 77 -10.60 -2.53 -2.46
N ARG A 78 -11.83 -2.38 -2.95
CA ARG A 78 -12.36 -1.06 -3.32
C ARG A 78 -12.87 -0.34 -2.07
N ALA A 79 -12.41 0.89 -1.84
CA ALA A 79 -12.82 1.72 -0.70
C ALA A 79 -14.34 1.90 -0.65
N GLU A 80 -14.98 2.04 -1.81
CA GLU A 80 -16.42 2.29 -1.96
C GLU A 80 -17.29 1.13 -1.45
N THR A 81 -16.76 -0.10 -1.46
CA THR A 81 -17.55 -1.31 -1.10
C THR A 81 -16.92 -2.14 0.00
N VAL A 82 -15.81 -1.71 0.58
CA VAL A 82 -15.06 -2.48 1.58
C VAL A 82 -15.89 -2.78 2.84
N CYS A 83 -16.76 -1.87 3.25
CA CYS A 83 -17.66 -2.04 4.39
C CYS A 83 -18.81 -3.02 4.13
N GLU A 84 -19.19 -3.20 2.86
CA GLU A 84 -20.34 -4.04 2.46
C GLU A 84 -19.92 -5.48 2.17
N LYS A 85 -18.71 -5.67 1.64
CA LYS A 85 -18.22 -6.99 1.25
C LYS A 85 -17.98 -7.88 2.47
N PRO A 86 -18.67 -9.03 2.59
CA PRO A 86 -18.57 -9.92 3.76
C PRO A 86 -17.12 -10.27 4.12
N MET A 87 -16.28 -10.43 3.12
CA MET A 87 -14.87 -10.76 3.26
C MET A 87 -14.04 -9.64 3.92
N PHE A 88 -14.37 -8.38 3.71
CA PHE A 88 -13.55 -7.25 4.14
C PHE A 88 -14.13 -6.46 5.31
N ARG A 89 -15.46 -6.54 5.54
CA ARG A 89 -16.13 -5.69 6.54
C ARG A 89 -15.60 -5.86 7.96
N ARG A 90 -15.20 -7.11 8.33
CA ARG A 90 -14.61 -7.37 9.65
C ARG A 90 -13.23 -6.72 9.76
N SER A 91 -12.38 -6.92 8.76
CA SER A 91 -11.04 -6.34 8.71
C SER A 91 -11.11 -4.82 8.65
N MET A 92 -12.04 -4.25 7.87
CA MET A 92 -12.27 -2.80 7.85
C MET A 92 -12.68 -2.25 9.22
N ALA A 93 -13.47 -2.99 9.99
CA ALA A 93 -13.90 -2.55 11.31
C ALA A 93 -12.77 -2.57 12.37
N ALA A 94 -11.87 -3.57 12.33
CA ALA A 94 -10.96 -3.86 13.43
C ALA A 94 -9.48 -4.10 13.04
N GLN A 95 -9.18 -4.34 11.78
CA GLN A 95 -7.86 -4.78 11.31
C GLN A 95 -7.38 -3.89 10.15
N ARG A 96 -7.34 -2.58 10.41
CA ARG A 96 -6.79 -1.61 9.46
C ARG A 96 -5.28 -1.55 9.56
N CYS A 97 -4.63 -1.37 8.43
CA CYS A 97 -3.19 -1.16 8.34
C CYS A 97 -2.86 -0.02 7.39
N VAL A 98 -1.62 0.41 7.41
CA VAL A 98 -1.06 1.36 6.46
C VAL A 98 0.21 0.78 5.88
N ILE A 99 0.36 0.82 4.58
CA ILE A 99 1.51 0.34 3.85
C ILE A 99 2.37 1.54 3.47
N PRO A 100 3.52 1.76 4.14
CA PRO A 100 4.45 2.81 3.76
C PRO A 100 5.17 2.39 2.48
N ALA A 101 5.27 3.33 1.53
CA ALA A 101 5.92 3.11 0.25
C ALA A 101 6.67 4.36 -0.21
N SER A 102 7.68 4.21 -1.05
CA SER A 102 8.34 5.32 -1.74
C SER A 102 7.52 5.78 -2.94
N GLY A 103 6.72 4.90 -3.51
CA GLY A 103 5.82 5.11 -4.63
C GLY A 103 5.20 3.78 -5.06
N TYR A 104 4.37 3.83 -6.10
CA TYR A 104 3.76 2.63 -6.65
C TYR A 104 3.78 2.64 -8.17
N TYR A 105 3.58 1.48 -8.75
CA TYR A 105 3.57 1.29 -10.19
C TYR A 105 2.17 1.00 -10.70
N GLU A 106 1.87 1.55 -11.86
CA GLU A 106 0.72 1.18 -12.70
C GLU A 106 1.13 1.10 -14.17
N TRP A 107 0.33 0.41 -14.94
CA TRP A 107 0.52 0.24 -16.37
C TRP A 107 -0.68 0.80 -17.11
N ASP A 108 -0.40 1.54 -18.20
CA ASP A 108 -1.45 1.98 -19.10
C ASP A 108 -1.95 0.83 -20.01
N ALA A 109 -2.93 1.13 -20.86
CA ALA A 109 -3.46 0.16 -21.84
C ALA A 109 -2.40 -0.31 -22.86
N GLY A 110 -1.37 0.49 -23.09
CA GLY A 110 -0.21 0.15 -23.93
C GLY A 110 0.85 -0.67 -23.22
N LYS A 111 0.66 -0.99 -21.93
CA LYS A 111 1.60 -1.67 -21.05
C LYS A 111 2.86 -0.88 -20.73
N HIS A 112 2.86 0.44 -20.92
CA HIS A 112 3.94 1.28 -20.43
C HIS A 112 3.86 1.37 -18.91
N LYS A 113 5.01 1.25 -18.26
CA LYS A 113 5.15 1.24 -16.81
C LYS A 113 5.34 2.65 -16.29
N TYR A 114 4.46 3.08 -15.40
CA TYR A 114 4.52 4.38 -14.74
C TYR A 114 4.81 4.23 -13.27
N PHE A 115 5.72 5.05 -12.74
CA PHE A 115 5.98 5.19 -11.32
C PHE A 115 5.34 6.47 -10.80
N PHE A 116 4.61 6.35 -9.69
CA PHE A 116 3.88 7.44 -9.04
C PHE A 116 4.44 7.66 -7.64
N GLN A 117 4.80 8.89 -7.29
CA GLN A 117 5.41 9.23 -6.00
C GLN A 117 5.06 10.65 -5.56
N VAL A 118 5.33 10.95 -4.29
CA VAL A 118 5.50 12.31 -3.79
C VAL A 118 7.01 12.53 -3.60
N PRO A 119 7.65 13.48 -4.31
CA PRO A 119 9.10 13.63 -4.26
C PRO A 119 9.64 13.86 -2.85
N GLY A 120 10.64 13.08 -2.48
CA GLY A 120 11.34 13.22 -1.19
C GLY A 120 10.52 12.83 0.04
N GLN A 121 9.33 12.25 -0.14
CA GLN A 121 8.46 11.85 0.95
C GLN A 121 7.89 10.44 0.73
N PRO A 122 7.73 9.63 1.79
CA PRO A 122 6.98 8.38 1.70
C PRO A 122 5.50 8.67 1.48
N ILE A 123 4.83 7.77 0.77
CA ILE A 123 3.37 7.71 0.67
C ILE A 123 2.84 6.61 1.58
N TYR A 124 1.61 6.78 2.07
CA TYR A 124 0.96 5.89 3.02
C TYR A 124 -0.30 5.29 2.39
N LEU A 125 -0.19 4.07 1.90
CA LEU A 125 -1.33 3.38 1.28
C LEU A 125 -2.24 2.84 2.38
N ALA A 126 -3.52 3.18 2.35
CA ALA A 126 -4.50 2.60 3.25
C ALA A 126 -4.71 1.11 2.92
N GLY A 127 -4.81 0.29 3.94
CA GLY A 127 -5.03 -1.14 3.81
C GLY A 127 -5.84 -1.72 4.95
N ILE A 128 -6.22 -2.96 4.77
CA ILE A 128 -6.80 -3.82 5.79
C ILE A 128 -6.11 -5.18 5.76
N TYR A 129 -6.12 -5.89 6.87
CA TYR A 129 -5.51 -7.22 6.94
C TYR A 129 -6.44 -8.24 7.60
N ASP A 130 -6.16 -9.51 7.40
CA ASP A 130 -6.80 -10.61 8.11
C ASP A 130 -5.75 -11.68 8.46
N ASN A 131 -6.04 -12.48 9.47
CA ASN A 131 -5.19 -13.61 9.83
C ASN A 131 -5.64 -14.85 9.05
N VAL A 132 -4.77 -15.36 8.21
CA VAL A 132 -5.00 -16.57 7.41
C VAL A 132 -4.01 -17.63 7.85
N ASP A 133 -4.49 -18.69 8.47
CA ASP A 133 -3.67 -19.82 8.95
C ASP A 133 -2.45 -19.38 9.78
N GLY A 134 -2.65 -18.40 10.68
CA GLY A 134 -1.59 -17.87 11.55
C GLY A 134 -0.70 -16.79 10.90
N THR A 135 -0.93 -16.45 9.64
CA THR A 135 -0.18 -15.41 8.93
C THR A 135 -1.06 -14.18 8.71
N ASN A 136 -0.60 -13.01 9.14
CA ASN A 136 -1.28 -11.76 8.83
C ASN A 136 -1.06 -11.41 7.35
N CYS A 137 -2.16 -11.27 6.62
CA CYS A 137 -2.18 -10.97 5.19
C CYS A 137 -2.93 -9.66 4.94
N TYR A 138 -2.35 -8.72 4.18
CA TYR A 138 -2.97 -7.44 3.89
C TYR A 138 -3.41 -7.30 2.45
N VAL A 139 -4.35 -6.39 2.24
CA VAL A 139 -4.75 -5.87 0.92
C VAL A 139 -4.69 -4.35 0.92
N VAL A 140 -4.34 -3.77 -0.23
CA VAL A 140 -4.33 -2.31 -0.43
C VAL A 140 -5.74 -1.84 -0.80
N LEU A 141 -6.21 -0.76 -0.18
CA LEU A 141 -7.46 -0.13 -0.60
C LEU A 141 -7.22 0.74 -1.84
N THR A 142 -8.16 0.68 -2.76
CA THR A 142 -8.13 1.49 -4.00
C THR A 142 -9.38 2.34 -4.12
N THR A 143 -9.24 3.49 -4.77
CA THR A 143 -10.31 4.47 -5.03
C THR A 143 -10.29 4.91 -6.49
N ALA A 144 -11.21 5.79 -6.89
CA ALA A 144 -11.19 6.44 -8.19
C ALA A 144 -9.87 7.21 -8.40
N PRO A 145 -9.36 7.31 -9.64
CA PRO A 145 -8.14 8.06 -9.92
C PRO A 145 -8.38 9.55 -9.74
N ASN A 146 -7.35 10.28 -9.30
CA ASN A 146 -7.30 11.73 -9.40
C ASN A 146 -6.62 12.16 -10.71
N ALA A 147 -6.47 13.46 -10.95
CA ALA A 147 -5.89 14.01 -12.17
C ALA A 147 -4.48 13.50 -12.49
N SER A 148 -3.67 13.13 -11.48
CA SER A 148 -2.31 12.61 -11.70
C SER A 148 -2.29 11.19 -12.28
N VAL A 149 -3.34 10.39 -12.08
CA VAL A 149 -3.43 8.98 -12.50
C VAL A 149 -4.42 8.81 -13.66
N GLU A 150 -5.37 9.75 -13.79
CA GLU A 150 -6.35 9.74 -14.88
C GLU A 150 -5.65 9.64 -16.26
N GLY A 151 -6.21 8.81 -17.13
CA GLY A 151 -5.62 8.52 -18.45
C GLY A 151 -4.57 7.41 -18.45
N ILE A 152 -4.02 7.01 -17.27
CA ILE A 152 -3.12 5.86 -17.13
C ILE A 152 -3.90 4.63 -16.65
N HIS A 153 -4.64 4.79 -15.55
CA HIS A 153 -5.42 3.70 -14.96
C HIS A 153 -6.74 4.20 -14.35
N ASP A 154 -7.77 3.34 -14.33
CA ASP A 154 -9.11 3.61 -13.79
C ASP A 154 -9.19 3.56 -12.25
N ARG A 155 -8.14 3.18 -11.58
CA ARG A 155 -8.02 3.09 -10.12
C ARG A 155 -6.67 3.57 -9.65
N MET A 156 -6.62 4.06 -8.40
CA MET A 156 -5.38 4.36 -7.68
C MET A 156 -5.47 3.84 -6.24
N PRO A 157 -4.36 3.63 -5.53
CA PRO A 157 -4.39 3.38 -4.09
C PRO A 157 -5.05 4.53 -3.34
N LEU A 158 -5.78 4.22 -2.27
CA LEU A 158 -6.21 5.22 -1.29
C LEU A 158 -4.98 5.65 -0.48
N ILE A 159 -4.47 6.84 -0.76
CA ILE A 159 -3.27 7.37 -0.14
C ILE A 159 -3.66 8.35 0.96
N LEU A 160 -3.14 8.14 2.15
CA LEU A 160 -3.35 8.97 3.33
C LEU A 160 -2.22 10.00 3.47
N SER A 161 -2.50 11.18 4.02
CA SER A 161 -1.47 12.06 4.52
C SER A 161 -0.84 11.48 5.81
N HIS A 162 0.33 11.97 6.19
CA HIS A 162 0.99 11.53 7.42
C HIS A 162 0.10 11.71 8.66
N GLU A 163 -0.64 12.84 8.74
CA GLU A 163 -1.54 13.14 9.85
C GLU A 163 -2.77 12.21 9.89
N GLN A 164 -3.14 11.63 8.76
CA GLN A 164 -4.28 10.70 8.64
C GLN A 164 -3.93 9.27 9.01
N VAL A 165 -2.64 8.91 9.08
CA VAL A 165 -2.18 7.55 9.42
C VAL A 165 -2.73 7.09 10.77
N ARG A 166 -2.51 7.88 11.83
CA ARG A 166 -3.00 7.51 13.16
C ARG A 166 -4.51 7.46 13.26
N PRO A 167 -5.28 8.48 12.84
CA PRO A 167 -6.76 8.40 12.79
C PRO A 167 -7.27 7.19 12.01
N TRP A 168 -6.70 6.88 10.85
CA TRP A 168 -7.05 5.68 10.08
C TRP A 168 -6.92 4.40 10.91
N LEU A 169 -5.82 4.25 11.65
CA LEU A 169 -5.54 3.04 12.40
C LEU A 169 -6.36 2.92 13.69
N THR A 170 -6.59 4.03 14.40
CA THR A 170 -7.10 4.00 15.78
C THR A 170 -8.54 4.47 15.94
N ASP A 171 -9.07 5.24 14.99
CA ASP A 171 -10.43 5.81 15.07
C ASP A 171 -11.33 5.22 13.97
N PRO A 172 -12.35 4.40 14.33
CA PRO A 172 -13.27 3.83 13.34
C PRO A 172 -14.09 4.88 12.59
N GLN A 173 -14.47 5.99 13.22
CA GLN A 173 -15.27 7.03 12.56
C GLN A 173 -14.40 7.84 11.57
N ALA A 174 -13.19 8.21 11.99
CA ALA A 174 -12.24 8.83 11.09
C ALA A 174 -11.90 7.92 9.91
N ALA A 175 -11.70 6.63 10.14
CA ALA A 175 -11.43 5.66 9.08
C ALA A 175 -12.55 5.57 8.05
N LEU A 176 -13.81 5.62 8.46
CA LEU A 176 -14.96 5.65 7.54
C LEU A 176 -14.98 6.94 6.70
N ALA A 177 -14.71 8.08 7.31
CA ALA A 177 -14.63 9.35 6.58
C ALA A 177 -13.47 9.35 5.57
N LEU A 178 -12.33 8.73 5.92
CA LEU A 178 -11.16 8.64 5.07
C LEU A 178 -11.35 7.73 3.84
N LEU A 179 -12.38 6.87 3.80
CA LEU A 179 -12.67 6.05 2.61
C LEU A 179 -13.10 6.88 1.39
N THR A 180 -13.55 8.11 1.59
CA THR A 180 -14.09 8.98 0.53
C THR A 180 -13.20 10.16 0.18
N ILE A 181 -12.01 10.26 0.74
CA ILE A 181 -11.08 11.33 0.41
C ILE A 181 -10.55 11.19 -1.02
N VAL A 182 -10.21 12.32 -1.60
CA VAL A 182 -9.41 12.36 -2.84
C VAL A 182 -7.93 12.27 -2.43
N PRO A 183 -7.17 11.26 -2.91
CA PRO A 183 -5.74 11.16 -2.63
C PRO A 183 -4.97 12.38 -3.13
N PRO A 184 -3.77 12.68 -2.57
CA PRO A 184 -2.94 13.77 -3.04
C PRO A 184 -2.52 13.56 -4.51
N GLU A 185 -2.23 14.65 -5.19
CA GLU A 185 -1.61 14.60 -6.52
C GLU A 185 -0.19 14.03 -6.41
N LEU A 186 0.20 13.27 -7.43
CA LEU A 186 1.46 12.56 -7.49
C LEU A 186 2.26 13.02 -8.71
N GLU A 187 3.57 13.05 -8.57
CA GLU A 187 4.44 13.06 -9.73
C GLU A 187 4.48 11.67 -10.36
N ARG A 188 4.49 11.65 -11.70
CA ARG A 188 4.60 10.43 -12.49
C ARG A 188 5.80 10.45 -13.41
N SER A 189 6.47 9.32 -13.54
CA SER A 189 7.51 9.07 -14.54
C SER A 189 7.21 7.77 -15.29
N CYS A 190 7.42 7.77 -16.61
CA CYS A 190 7.32 6.56 -17.42
C CYS A 190 8.70 5.89 -17.44
N GLU A 191 8.80 4.64 -16.97
CA GLU A 191 10.08 3.93 -16.96
C GLU A 191 10.46 3.33 -18.32
N ASP A 192 9.48 3.09 -19.20
CA ASP A 192 9.71 2.56 -20.55
C ASP A 192 10.07 3.65 -21.58
N GLY A 193 10.12 4.90 -21.15
CA GLY A 193 10.27 6.07 -22.01
C GLY A 193 11.62 6.77 -21.88
N GLN A 194 12.67 6.25 -22.45
CA GLN A 194 13.49 7.13 -23.29
C GLN A 194 12.60 7.52 -24.47
N LEU A 195 11.98 8.70 -24.40
CA LEU A 195 11.48 9.37 -25.60
C LEU A 195 12.67 9.43 -26.56
N ASN A 196 12.68 8.59 -27.57
CA ASN A 196 13.60 8.72 -28.67
C ASN A 196 13.27 10.07 -29.32
N PHE A 197 14.22 11.00 -29.28
CA PHE A 197 14.15 12.31 -29.96
C PHE A 197 13.80 12.19 -31.47
N GLY A 198 13.66 10.98 -32.00
CA GLY A 198 13.25 10.67 -33.37
C GLY A 198 11.75 10.76 -33.63
N ASP A 199 10.90 10.78 -32.60
CA ASP A 199 9.43 10.86 -32.78
C ASP A 199 8.89 12.30 -32.76
N LEU A 200 9.79 13.31 -32.74
CA LEU A 200 9.47 14.75 -32.73
C LEU A 200 9.81 15.47 -34.04
N LEU A 201 10.09 14.76 -35.14
CA LEU A 201 10.33 15.36 -36.45
C LEU A 201 9.34 14.87 -37.50
#